data_eada42935c888943cb6c38f61ebd3d96
#
_entry.id   eada42935c888943cb6c38f61ebd3d96
#
_cell.length_a   1.000
_cell.length_b   1.000
_cell.length_c   1.000
_cell.angle_alpha   90.00
_cell.angle_beta   90.00
_cell.angle_gamma   90.00
#
_symmetry.space_group_name_H-M   'P 1'
#
loop_
_entity.id
_entity.type
_entity.pdbx_description
1 polymer ?
#
loop_
_entity_poly.entity_id
_entity_poly.type
_entity_poly.pdbx_seq_one_letter_code
_entity_poly.pdbx_strand_id
1 'polypeptide(L)'
;KSGDKEARSQMEVIKKLIQSIDRNIPARAITGFTDEEKKFAKSLTLLSAKSVLYICNVMDPGDTKSDLVQKVKDIAKQDGSAVVALAGKIEGEIMEMEDPEEQKMFMEEMGLTETGLDRMIATGYGLLELSTYFTAGEKETRAWTIPKNSKAPQAAGAIHSDFEKGFIRAEVYSLEDLEKYKTE
;
A
#
# COMPACT_ATOMS: atom_id res chain seq x y z
N LYS A 1 17.61 -23.55 28.39
CA LYS A 1 18.39 -23.89 27.15
C LYS A 1 17.71 -23.46 25.87
N SER A 2 16.38 -23.49 25.78
CA SER A 2 15.61 -23.02 24.63
C SER A 2 15.65 -21.48 24.53
N GLY A 3 15.43 -20.75 25.62
CA GLY A 3 15.48 -19.27 25.64
C GLY A 3 16.85 -18.67 25.28
N ASP A 4 17.93 -19.41 25.47
CA ASP A 4 19.29 -18.98 25.11
C ASP A 4 19.47 -18.92 23.55
N LYS A 5 18.86 -19.85 22.82
CA LYS A 5 18.93 -19.88 21.36
C LYS A 5 18.11 -18.73 20.73
N GLU A 6 16.93 -18.48 21.25
CA GLU A 6 16.08 -17.37 20.80
C GLU A 6 16.73 -16.01 21.11
N ALA A 7 17.22 -15.81 22.31
CA ALA A 7 17.93 -14.60 22.70
C ALA A 7 19.17 -14.33 21.83
N ARG A 8 19.90 -15.37 21.44
CA ARG A 8 21.04 -15.23 20.51
C ARG A 8 20.58 -14.79 19.13
N SER A 9 19.51 -15.39 18.59
CA SER A 9 18.95 -14.98 17.29
C SER A 9 18.50 -13.53 17.32
N GLN A 10 17.77 -13.12 18.36
CA GLN A 10 17.34 -11.73 18.55
C GLN A 10 18.54 -10.76 18.65
N MET A 11 19.60 -11.15 19.34
CA MET A 11 20.83 -10.36 19.45
C MET A 11 21.50 -10.14 18.07
N GLU A 12 21.53 -11.18 17.23
CA GLU A 12 22.09 -11.04 15.89
C GLU A 12 21.26 -10.10 15.01
N VAL A 13 19.93 -10.13 15.13
CA VAL A 13 19.04 -9.16 14.45
C VAL A 13 19.36 -7.74 14.91
N ILE A 14 19.47 -7.50 16.22
CA ILE A 14 19.81 -6.19 16.79
C ILE A 14 21.16 -5.70 16.26
N LYS A 15 22.18 -6.55 16.24
CA LYS A 15 23.52 -6.19 15.71
C LYS A 15 23.44 -5.78 14.23
N LYS A 16 22.72 -6.53 13.39
CA LYS A 16 22.52 -6.20 11.98
C LYS A 16 21.82 -4.85 11.82
N LEU A 17 20.79 -4.59 12.64
CA LEU A 17 20.05 -3.33 12.62
C LEU A 17 20.97 -2.15 13.00
N ILE A 18 21.74 -2.25 14.08
CA ILE A 18 22.67 -1.21 14.51
C ILE A 18 23.71 -0.93 13.42
N GLN A 19 24.37 -1.97 12.90
CA GLN A 19 25.39 -1.81 11.86
C GLN A 19 24.87 -1.16 10.58
N SER A 20 23.61 -1.41 10.22
CA SER A 20 23.00 -0.81 9.05
C SER A 20 22.62 0.66 9.29
N ILE A 21 22.01 0.94 10.44
CA ILE A 21 21.60 2.30 10.82
C ILE A 21 22.84 3.21 10.98
N ASP A 22 23.93 2.72 11.55
CA ASP A 22 25.20 3.46 11.67
C ASP A 22 25.80 3.83 10.30
N ARG A 23 25.44 3.08 9.25
CA ARG A 23 25.80 3.37 7.86
C ARG A 23 24.75 4.19 7.10
N ASN A 24 23.78 4.77 7.79
CA ASN A 24 22.63 5.46 7.21
C ASN A 24 21.76 4.58 6.28
N ILE A 25 21.77 3.25 6.47
CA ILE A 25 20.88 2.33 5.77
C ILE A 25 19.65 2.12 6.64
N PRO A 26 18.44 2.51 6.19
CA PRO A 26 17.23 2.35 6.97
C PRO A 26 16.89 0.87 7.18
N ALA A 27 16.26 0.55 8.31
CA ALA A 27 15.94 -0.84 8.67
C ALA A 27 15.07 -1.56 7.62
N ARG A 28 14.22 -0.83 6.87
CA ARG A 28 13.39 -1.36 5.77
C ARG A 28 14.21 -1.86 4.57
N ALA A 29 15.42 -1.33 4.37
CA ALA A 29 16.30 -1.72 3.27
C ALA A 29 17.16 -2.96 3.58
N ILE A 30 17.12 -3.46 4.83
CA ILE A 30 17.90 -4.63 5.23
C ILE A 30 17.25 -5.90 4.70
N THR A 31 18.00 -6.67 3.95
CA THR A 31 17.60 -7.96 3.40
C THR A 31 18.22 -9.13 4.16
N GLY A 32 17.74 -10.36 3.90
CA GLY A 32 18.35 -11.58 4.43
C GLY A 32 17.92 -11.95 5.86
N PHE A 33 16.84 -11.40 6.37
CA PHE A 33 16.19 -11.90 7.58
C PHE A 33 15.29 -13.10 7.28
N THR A 34 15.33 -14.10 8.15
CA THR A 34 14.33 -15.18 8.21
C THR A 34 12.96 -14.60 8.60
N ASP A 35 11.88 -15.38 8.44
CA ASP A 35 10.53 -14.90 8.80
C ASP A 35 10.38 -14.67 10.32
N GLU A 36 11.08 -15.43 11.15
CA GLU A 36 11.14 -15.23 12.61
C GLU A 36 11.90 -13.93 12.94
N GLU A 37 13.05 -13.70 12.30
CA GLU A 37 13.85 -12.49 12.47
C GLU A 37 13.07 -11.24 11.99
N LYS A 38 12.32 -11.32 10.88
CA LYS A 38 11.43 -10.26 10.41
C LYS A 38 10.34 -9.93 11.44
N LYS A 39 9.71 -10.94 12.03
CA LYS A 39 8.71 -10.75 13.09
C LYS A 39 9.31 -10.02 14.28
N PHE A 40 10.48 -10.43 14.71
CA PHE A 40 11.18 -9.79 15.82
C PHE A 40 11.59 -8.35 15.45
N ALA A 41 12.20 -8.11 14.29
CA ALA A 41 12.55 -6.76 13.82
C ALA A 41 11.31 -5.84 13.76
N LYS A 42 10.16 -6.37 13.30
CA LYS A 42 8.89 -5.64 13.27
C LYS A 42 8.37 -5.29 14.68
N SER A 43 8.58 -6.18 15.67
CA SER A 43 8.15 -5.91 17.05
C SER A 43 8.91 -4.76 17.71
N LEU A 44 10.10 -4.41 17.20
CA LEU A 44 10.88 -3.25 17.68
C LEU A 44 10.27 -1.90 17.25
N THR A 45 9.28 -1.89 16.37
CA THR A 45 8.54 -0.70 15.91
C THR A 45 9.40 0.48 15.46
N LEU A 46 10.56 0.19 14.87
CA LEU A 46 11.50 1.23 14.41
C LEU A 46 10.88 2.09 13.31
N LEU A 47 11.03 3.41 13.40
CA LEU A 47 10.58 4.34 12.36
C LEU A 47 11.24 4.04 11.01
N SER A 48 12.54 3.74 11.02
CA SER A 48 13.29 3.39 9.80
C SER A 48 12.89 2.05 9.17
N ALA A 49 12.12 1.21 9.88
CA ALA A 49 11.56 -0.04 9.36
C ALA A 49 10.20 0.13 8.68
N LYS A 50 9.55 1.29 8.87
CA LYS A 50 8.25 1.56 8.23
C LYS A 50 8.42 1.77 6.73
N SER A 51 7.42 1.31 5.97
CA SER A 51 7.32 1.59 4.54
C SER A 51 7.21 3.10 4.31
N VAL A 52 7.86 3.61 3.26
CA VAL A 52 7.90 5.02 2.91
C VAL A 52 7.37 5.21 1.50
N LEU A 53 6.50 6.20 1.34
CA LEU A 53 6.03 6.70 0.06
C LEU A 53 6.54 8.13 -0.11
N TYR A 54 7.38 8.36 -1.11
CA TYR A 54 7.80 9.70 -1.51
C TYR A 54 6.75 10.31 -2.45
N ILE A 55 6.30 11.51 -2.14
CA ILE A 55 5.40 12.27 -3.00
C ILE A 55 6.17 13.43 -3.59
N CYS A 56 6.41 13.39 -4.90
CA CYS A 56 7.02 14.48 -5.65
C CYS A 56 5.90 15.42 -6.13
N ASN A 57 5.66 16.49 -5.39
CA ASN A 57 4.71 17.52 -5.81
C ASN A 57 5.40 18.46 -6.80
N VAL A 58 4.99 18.42 -8.06
CA VAL A 58 5.54 19.24 -9.15
C VAL A 58 4.58 20.36 -9.53
N MET A 59 5.09 21.36 -10.26
CA MET A 59 4.28 22.50 -10.68
C MET A 59 3.38 22.17 -11.88
N ASP A 60 3.89 21.35 -12.79
CA ASP A 60 3.23 20.98 -14.04
C ASP A 60 3.21 19.45 -14.21
N PRO A 61 2.13 18.84 -14.73
CA PRO A 61 2.08 17.40 -15.00
C PRO A 61 3.24 16.90 -15.88
N GLY A 62 3.75 17.70 -16.80
CA GLY A 62 4.94 17.38 -17.60
C GLY A 62 6.20 17.15 -16.78
N ASP A 63 6.34 17.83 -15.66
CA ASP A 63 7.49 17.74 -14.75
C ASP A 63 7.56 16.44 -13.94
N THR A 64 6.52 15.61 -13.99
CA THR A 64 6.51 14.28 -13.32
C THR A 64 7.59 13.33 -13.84
N LYS A 65 8.19 13.65 -14.99
CA LYS A 65 9.31 12.91 -15.60
C LYS A 65 10.64 13.67 -15.54
N SER A 66 10.72 14.76 -14.78
CA SER A 66 11.94 15.57 -14.66
C SER A 66 13.10 14.82 -14.00
N ASP A 67 14.33 15.33 -14.23
CA ASP A 67 15.54 14.78 -13.64
C ASP A 67 15.50 14.75 -12.10
N LEU A 68 14.82 15.72 -11.47
CA LEU A 68 14.67 15.76 -10.02
C LEU A 68 13.79 14.61 -9.52
N VAL A 69 12.67 14.37 -10.20
CA VAL A 69 11.80 13.23 -9.88
C VAL A 69 12.54 11.90 -10.11
N GLN A 70 13.34 11.81 -11.17
CA GLN A 70 14.14 10.61 -11.43
C GLN A 70 15.16 10.36 -10.31
N LYS A 71 15.85 11.39 -9.81
CA LYS A 71 16.76 11.26 -8.66
C LYS A 71 16.05 10.74 -7.41
N VAL A 72 14.83 11.20 -7.14
CA VAL A 72 14.04 10.67 -6.01
C VAL A 72 13.67 9.20 -6.22
N LYS A 73 13.31 8.81 -7.47
CA LYS A 73 13.05 7.40 -7.80
C LYS A 73 14.28 6.52 -7.60
N ASP A 74 15.46 7.01 -7.95
CA ASP A 74 16.71 6.27 -7.77
C ASP A 74 17.06 6.07 -6.29
N ILE A 75 16.83 7.10 -5.45
CA ILE A 75 16.98 6.99 -3.99
C ILE A 75 15.96 6.01 -3.41
N ALA A 76 14.70 6.15 -3.78
CA ALA A 76 13.62 5.27 -3.31
C ALA A 76 13.87 3.80 -3.66
N LYS A 77 14.41 3.54 -4.84
CA LYS A 77 14.79 2.19 -5.26
C LYS A 77 15.89 1.57 -4.38
N GLN A 78 16.83 2.38 -3.89
CA GLN A 78 17.90 1.90 -3.02
C GLN A 78 17.41 1.51 -1.64
N ASP A 79 16.41 2.22 -1.11
CA ASP A 79 15.89 2.00 0.24
C ASP A 79 14.56 1.21 0.30
N GLY A 80 14.10 0.71 -0.86
CA GLY A 80 12.88 -0.08 -0.94
C GLY A 80 11.60 0.73 -0.76
N SER A 81 11.63 2.04 -1.04
CA SER A 81 10.48 2.95 -0.94
C SER A 81 9.73 3.09 -2.27
N ALA A 82 8.48 3.52 -2.20
CA ALA A 82 7.67 3.86 -3.36
C ALA A 82 7.74 5.37 -3.67
N VAL A 83 7.42 5.75 -4.92
CA VAL A 83 7.38 7.16 -5.36
C VAL A 83 6.15 7.41 -6.19
N VAL A 84 5.46 8.49 -5.89
CA VAL A 84 4.40 9.07 -6.73
C VAL A 84 4.77 10.51 -7.06
N ALA A 85 4.70 10.86 -8.34
CA ALA A 85 4.83 12.24 -8.78
C ALA A 85 3.45 12.76 -9.23
N LEU A 86 3.05 13.93 -8.77
CA LEU A 86 1.76 14.54 -9.06
C LEU A 86 1.89 16.07 -9.11
N ALA A 87 1.01 16.71 -9.87
CA ALA A 87 0.88 18.18 -9.92
C ALA A 87 -0.33 18.60 -9.06
N GLY A 88 -0.15 18.56 -7.73
CA GLY A 88 -1.25 18.62 -6.77
C GLY A 88 -2.13 19.86 -6.89
N LYS A 89 -1.58 21.01 -7.28
CA LYS A 89 -2.36 22.23 -7.49
C LYS A 89 -3.27 22.10 -8.71
N ILE A 90 -2.71 21.76 -9.88
CA ILE A 90 -3.45 21.64 -11.13
C ILE A 90 -4.47 20.51 -11.06
N GLU A 91 -4.06 19.35 -10.54
CA GLU A 91 -4.96 18.20 -10.39
C GLU A 91 -6.10 18.51 -9.41
N GLY A 92 -5.82 19.29 -8.33
CA GLY A 92 -6.84 19.77 -7.40
C GLY A 92 -7.84 20.73 -8.08
N GLU A 93 -7.36 21.69 -8.88
CA GLU A 93 -8.21 22.62 -9.62
C GLU A 93 -9.13 21.89 -10.62
N ILE A 94 -8.61 20.84 -11.30
CA ILE A 94 -9.41 19.99 -12.18
C ILE A 94 -10.51 19.25 -11.39
N MET A 95 -10.17 18.70 -10.21
CA MET A 95 -11.14 17.96 -9.38
C MET A 95 -12.22 18.83 -8.74
N GLU A 96 -12.03 20.15 -8.66
CA GLU A 96 -13.04 21.12 -8.20
C GLU A 96 -14.03 21.52 -9.30
N MET A 97 -13.83 21.12 -10.55
CA MET A 97 -14.78 21.39 -11.65
C MET A 97 -16.08 20.63 -11.43
N GLU A 98 -17.21 21.30 -11.64
CA GLU A 98 -18.55 20.70 -11.43
C GLU A 98 -18.96 19.76 -12.57
N ASP A 99 -18.49 20.01 -13.79
CA ASP A 99 -18.84 19.22 -14.99
C ASP A 99 -17.83 18.09 -15.20
N PRO A 100 -18.25 16.81 -15.08
CA PRO A 100 -17.40 15.66 -15.33
C PRO A 100 -16.80 15.57 -16.74
N GLU A 101 -17.49 16.10 -17.75
CA GLU A 101 -17.00 16.09 -19.13
C GLU A 101 -15.86 17.12 -19.30
N GLU A 102 -16.01 18.31 -18.73
CA GLU A 102 -14.94 19.31 -18.68
C GLU A 102 -13.74 18.77 -17.92
N GLN A 103 -13.96 18.17 -16.75
CA GLN A 103 -12.91 17.55 -15.93
C GLN A 103 -12.11 16.53 -16.74
N LYS A 104 -12.80 15.63 -17.44
CA LYS A 104 -12.17 14.60 -18.28
C LYS A 104 -11.38 15.22 -19.44
N MET A 105 -11.94 16.25 -20.10
CA MET A 105 -11.28 16.93 -21.21
C MET A 105 -9.98 17.60 -20.75
N PHE A 106 -9.98 18.29 -19.60
CA PHE A 106 -8.77 18.89 -19.04
C PHE A 106 -7.73 17.86 -18.63
N MET A 107 -8.14 16.73 -18.05
CA MET A 107 -7.22 15.64 -17.75
C MET A 107 -6.55 15.10 -19.03
N GLU A 108 -7.32 14.89 -20.09
CA GLU A 108 -6.79 14.42 -21.38
C GLU A 108 -5.82 15.44 -22.00
N GLU A 109 -6.15 16.75 -21.96
CA GLU A 109 -5.30 17.82 -22.45
C GLU A 109 -3.96 17.88 -21.70
N MET A 110 -3.98 17.66 -20.39
CA MET A 110 -2.79 17.58 -19.55
C MET A 110 -2.05 16.22 -19.64
N GLY A 111 -2.56 15.29 -20.46
CA GLY A 111 -1.99 13.96 -20.63
C GLY A 111 -2.12 13.07 -19.40
N LEU A 112 -3.11 13.33 -18.55
CA LEU A 112 -3.42 12.56 -17.34
C LEU A 112 -4.49 11.52 -17.66
N THR A 113 -4.18 10.23 -17.42
CA THR A 113 -5.13 9.13 -17.56
C THR A 113 -5.86 8.81 -16.24
N GLU A 114 -5.30 9.24 -15.14
CA GLU A 114 -5.81 9.08 -13.77
C GLU A 114 -5.28 10.22 -12.90
N THR A 115 -5.94 10.49 -11.79
CA THR A 115 -5.50 11.55 -10.87
C THR A 115 -4.27 11.14 -10.07
N GLY A 116 -3.48 12.10 -9.59
CA GLY A 116 -2.38 11.85 -8.66
C GLY A 116 -2.86 11.24 -7.35
N LEU A 117 -4.09 11.57 -6.94
CA LEU A 117 -4.73 10.98 -5.77
C LEU A 117 -4.97 9.48 -5.98
N ASP A 118 -5.51 9.08 -7.13
CA ASP A 118 -5.73 7.66 -7.45
C ASP A 118 -4.41 6.89 -7.47
N ARG A 119 -3.38 7.45 -8.11
CA ARG A 119 -2.02 6.88 -8.11
C ARG A 119 -1.45 6.75 -6.70
N MET A 120 -1.66 7.75 -5.85
CA MET A 120 -1.20 7.75 -4.46
C MET A 120 -1.91 6.66 -3.65
N ILE A 121 -3.22 6.54 -3.80
CA ILE A 121 -4.02 5.50 -3.13
C ILE A 121 -3.58 4.11 -3.59
N ALA A 122 -3.51 3.87 -4.90
CA ALA A 122 -3.11 2.58 -5.47
C ALA A 122 -1.69 2.18 -5.02
N THR A 123 -0.74 3.14 -5.05
CA THR A 123 0.63 2.92 -4.60
C THR A 123 0.68 2.65 -3.09
N GLY A 124 -0.08 3.37 -2.28
CA GLY A 124 -0.19 3.17 -0.84
C GLY A 124 -0.73 1.78 -0.49
N TYR A 125 -1.80 1.35 -1.14
CA TYR A 125 -2.35 -0.01 -0.99
C TYR A 125 -1.35 -1.09 -1.38
N GLY A 126 -0.64 -0.88 -2.50
CA GLY A 126 0.43 -1.80 -2.92
C GLY A 126 1.58 -1.87 -1.93
N LEU A 127 2.04 -0.72 -1.43
CA LEU A 127 3.13 -0.60 -0.47
C LEU A 127 2.81 -1.25 0.89
N LEU A 128 1.55 -1.16 1.31
CA LEU A 128 1.06 -1.76 2.56
C LEU A 128 0.58 -3.20 2.39
N GLU A 129 0.68 -3.75 1.16
CA GLU A 129 0.19 -5.09 0.81
C GLU A 129 -1.28 -5.29 1.20
N LEU A 130 -2.12 -4.30 0.88
CA LEU A 130 -3.55 -4.32 1.15
C LEU A 130 -4.35 -4.73 -0.08
N SER A 131 -5.50 -5.34 0.17
CA SER A 131 -6.55 -5.63 -0.81
C SER A 131 -7.89 -5.18 -0.26
N THR A 132 -8.85 -4.96 -1.16
CA THR A 132 -10.22 -4.62 -0.80
C THR A 132 -11.17 -5.67 -1.39
N TYR A 133 -12.19 -6.03 -0.63
CA TYR A 133 -13.35 -6.76 -1.11
C TYR A 133 -14.62 -6.04 -0.66
N PHE A 134 -15.72 -6.33 -1.32
CA PHE A 134 -17.02 -5.73 -1.01
C PHE A 134 -17.96 -6.79 -0.43
N THR A 135 -18.82 -6.36 0.48
CA THR A 135 -20.01 -7.10 0.86
C THR A 135 -21.23 -6.34 0.38
N ALA A 136 -22.19 -7.04 -0.17
CA ALA A 136 -23.49 -6.52 -0.53
C ALA A 136 -24.58 -7.27 0.24
N GLY A 137 -25.55 -6.56 0.74
CA GLY A 137 -26.69 -7.10 1.45
C GLY A 137 -27.87 -6.13 1.35
N GLU A 138 -29.05 -6.57 1.82
CA GLU A 138 -30.28 -5.75 1.76
C GLU A 138 -30.16 -4.36 2.43
N LYS A 139 -29.30 -4.23 3.45
CA LYS A 139 -29.18 -3.02 4.25
C LYS A 139 -28.04 -2.12 3.83
N GLU A 140 -26.92 -2.70 3.40
CA GLU A 140 -25.71 -1.93 3.04
C GLU A 140 -24.83 -2.67 2.06
N THR A 141 -24.08 -1.90 1.27
CA THR A 141 -22.92 -2.35 0.53
C THR A 141 -21.67 -1.69 1.14
N ARG A 142 -20.65 -2.48 1.46
CA ARG A 142 -19.48 -1.98 2.18
C ARG A 142 -18.18 -2.56 1.64
N ALA A 143 -17.15 -1.69 1.57
CA ALA A 143 -15.78 -2.08 1.27
C ALA A 143 -15.02 -2.46 2.55
N TRP A 144 -14.25 -3.54 2.48
CA TRP A 144 -13.43 -4.04 3.58
C TRP A 144 -11.98 -4.15 3.13
N THR A 145 -11.08 -3.53 3.87
CA THR A 145 -9.65 -3.58 3.59
C THR A 145 -9.00 -4.70 4.41
N ILE A 146 -8.26 -5.57 3.73
CA ILE A 146 -7.59 -6.73 4.33
C ILE A 146 -6.13 -6.81 3.85
N PRO A 147 -5.23 -7.47 4.59
CA PRO A 147 -3.92 -7.81 4.07
C PRO A 147 -4.02 -8.67 2.80
N LYS A 148 -3.15 -8.41 1.83
CA LYS A 148 -3.07 -9.19 0.60
C LYS A 148 -2.79 -10.66 0.92
N ASN A 149 -3.37 -11.57 0.16
CA ASN A 149 -3.28 -13.01 0.39
C ASN A 149 -3.94 -13.50 1.70
N SER A 150 -4.80 -12.71 2.33
CA SER A 150 -5.65 -13.19 3.43
C SER A 150 -6.52 -14.35 2.97
N LYS A 151 -6.63 -15.38 3.82
CA LYS A 151 -7.54 -16.49 3.58
C LYS A 151 -8.98 -16.08 3.90
N ALA A 152 -9.97 -16.76 3.32
CA ALA A 152 -11.39 -16.43 3.49
C ALA A 152 -11.85 -16.26 4.96
N PRO A 153 -11.44 -17.11 5.94
CA PRO A 153 -11.76 -16.86 7.34
C PRO A 153 -11.19 -15.54 7.87
N GLN A 154 -9.95 -15.22 7.51
CA GLN A 154 -9.29 -13.96 7.93
C GLN A 154 -9.98 -12.74 7.31
N ALA A 155 -10.39 -12.85 6.05
CA ALA A 155 -11.18 -11.81 5.39
C ALA A 155 -12.52 -11.60 6.10
N ALA A 156 -13.23 -12.67 6.42
CA ALA A 156 -14.46 -12.62 7.20
C ALA A 156 -14.26 -12.01 8.60
N GLY A 157 -13.08 -12.22 9.19
CA GLY A 157 -12.66 -11.62 10.47
C GLY A 157 -12.55 -10.10 10.43
N ALA A 158 -12.31 -9.50 9.27
CA ALA A 158 -12.34 -8.05 9.11
C ALA A 158 -13.74 -7.45 9.31
N ILE A 159 -14.80 -8.22 9.04
CA ILE A 159 -16.18 -7.83 9.30
C ILE A 159 -16.48 -7.95 10.80
N HIS A 160 -16.23 -9.12 11.36
CA HIS A 160 -16.39 -9.40 12.78
C HIS A 160 -15.58 -10.64 13.19
N SER A 161 -14.98 -10.61 14.39
CA SER A 161 -14.15 -11.71 14.90
C SER A 161 -14.87 -13.06 14.99
N ASP A 162 -16.20 -13.05 15.18
CA ASP A 162 -16.99 -14.28 15.22
C ASP A 162 -17.13 -14.93 13.84
N PHE A 163 -17.07 -14.14 12.76
CA PHE A 163 -17.09 -14.68 11.41
C PHE A 163 -15.78 -15.39 11.05
N GLU A 164 -14.66 -14.98 11.62
CA GLU A 164 -13.41 -15.73 11.49
C GLU A 164 -13.48 -17.09 12.17
N LYS A 165 -13.94 -17.10 13.45
CA LYS A 165 -14.01 -18.31 14.27
C LYS A 165 -15.07 -19.31 13.78
N GLY A 166 -16.21 -18.80 13.33
CA GLY A 166 -17.35 -19.59 12.86
C GLY A 166 -17.40 -19.75 11.34
N PHE A 167 -16.33 -19.43 10.61
CA PHE A 167 -16.34 -19.46 9.15
C PHE A 167 -16.58 -20.86 8.62
N ILE A 168 -17.60 -20.99 7.76
CA ILE A 168 -17.94 -22.26 7.09
C ILE A 168 -17.67 -22.12 5.59
N ARG A 169 -18.31 -21.15 4.96
CA ARG A 169 -18.17 -20.85 3.53
C ARG A 169 -18.57 -19.41 3.24
N ALA A 170 -18.13 -18.89 2.10
CA ALA A 170 -18.62 -17.66 1.50
C ALA A 170 -18.94 -17.92 0.02
N GLU A 171 -19.94 -17.23 -0.47
CA GLU A 171 -20.21 -17.12 -1.91
C GLU A 171 -19.52 -15.83 -2.38
N VAL A 172 -18.75 -15.96 -3.46
CA VAL A 172 -17.94 -14.86 -3.99
C VAL A 172 -18.16 -14.80 -5.50
N TYR A 173 -18.43 -13.62 -6.01
CA TYR A 173 -18.59 -13.36 -7.42
C TYR A 173 -17.84 -12.07 -7.80
N SER A 174 -17.46 -11.96 -9.06
CA SER A 174 -16.82 -10.77 -9.60
C SER A 174 -17.87 -9.72 -10.01
N LEU A 175 -17.44 -8.46 -10.17
CA LEU A 175 -18.31 -7.42 -10.75
C LEU A 175 -18.76 -7.79 -12.18
N GLU A 176 -17.89 -8.45 -12.95
CA GLU A 176 -18.21 -8.95 -14.29
C GLU A 176 -19.34 -9.99 -14.25
N ASP A 177 -19.36 -10.86 -13.25
CA ASP A 177 -20.45 -11.84 -13.07
C ASP A 177 -21.77 -11.14 -12.76
N LEU A 178 -21.76 -10.10 -11.92
CA LEU A 178 -22.95 -9.30 -11.62
C LEU A 178 -23.49 -8.59 -12.88
N GLU A 179 -22.63 -7.98 -13.67
CA GLU A 179 -23.04 -7.31 -14.90
C GLU A 179 -23.63 -8.30 -15.91
N LYS A 180 -23.02 -9.48 -16.03
CA LYS A 180 -23.42 -10.52 -16.99
C LYS A 180 -24.72 -11.20 -16.63
N TYR A 181 -24.90 -11.57 -15.35
CA TYR A 181 -26.05 -12.39 -14.93
C TYR A 181 -27.18 -11.56 -14.33
N LYS A 182 -26.95 -10.31 -13.91
CA LYS A 182 -27.93 -9.36 -13.35
C LYS A 182 -28.80 -9.93 -12.20
N THR A 183 -28.33 -10.99 -11.55
CA THR A 183 -28.98 -11.66 -10.40
C THR A 183 -27.91 -12.01 -9.39
N GLU A 184 -28.29 -11.98 -8.12
CA GLU A 184 -27.49 -12.55 -7.03
C GLU A 184 -27.30 -14.05 -7.17
#